data_a7613f19d51898de25f48de194bc8c18
#
_entry.id   a7613f19d51898de25f48de194bc8c18
#
_cell.length_a   1.000
_cell.length_b   1.000
_cell.length_c   1.000
_cell.angle_alpha   90.00
_cell.angle_beta   90.00
_cell.angle_gamma   90.00
#
_symmetry.space_group_name_H-M   'P 1'
#
loop_
_entity.id
_entity.type
_entity.pdbx_description
1 polymer ?
#
loop_
_entity_poly.entity_id
_entity_poly.type
_entity_poly.pdbx_seq_one_letter_code
_entity_poly.pdbx_strand_id
1 'polypeptide(L)'
;VLSVSVSDTTLGIVCLGSCSPCLPPSSGITTELFFSEYAEGSSNNKYIEIYNGTGMPVDLSNYIMMQNSNGGPWDEYTDVLSGTLAHDDVYVIANSSADSLILAEADLTGSGICFFNGDDARALVKVVGTDTIVCDYIGEFPTDPGSGWDVAGVTNGTKEHTLVRKSTVCNGDTSWSNSAGTDSINSQWIVLAQNDWTHLGSHTTNC
;
A
#
# COMPACT_ATOMS: atom_id res chain seq x y z
N VAL A 1 17.13 -38.72 32.78
CA VAL A 1 16.69 -37.76 31.81
C VAL A 1 17.80 -36.73 31.62
N LEU A 2 18.60 -36.87 30.57
CA LEU A 2 19.63 -35.90 30.22
C LEU A 2 19.00 -34.77 29.43
N SER A 3 19.04 -33.55 29.95
CA SER A 3 18.75 -32.34 29.19
C SER A 3 20.01 -31.90 28.46
N VAL A 4 20.00 -31.92 27.13
CA VAL A 4 21.05 -31.34 26.32
C VAL A 4 20.60 -29.91 25.98
N SER A 5 21.28 -28.92 26.54
CA SER A 5 21.14 -27.51 26.11
C SER A 5 22.13 -27.26 24.98
N VAL A 6 21.64 -27.00 23.80
CA VAL A 6 22.43 -26.47 22.68
C VAL A 6 22.24 -24.96 22.67
N SER A 7 23.27 -24.22 23.05
CA SER A 7 23.29 -22.78 22.87
C SER A 7 23.99 -22.46 21.54
N ASP A 8 23.23 -22.11 20.53
CA ASP A 8 23.77 -21.51 19.32
C ASP A 8 23.78 -20.00 19.49
N THR A 9 24.95 -19.44 19.72
CA THR A 9 25.16 -18.01 19.97
C THR A 9 25.21 -17.18 18.70
N THR A 10 25.07 -17.80 17.51
CA THR A 10 25.11 -17.10 16.22
C THR A 10 23.73 -16.68 15.70
N LEU A 11 22.64 -17.22 16.27
CA LEU A 11 21.28 -16.93 15.77
C LEU A 11 20.30 -16.38 16.84
N GLY A 12 20.74 -16.21 18.09
CA GLY A 12 19.91 -15.56 19.12
C GLY A 12 18.60 -16.27 19.47
N ILE A 13 18.44 -17.57 19.15
CA ILE A 13 17.20 -18.32 19.40
C ILE A 13 17.36 -19.15 20.66
N VAL A 14 16.60 -18.82 21.72
CA VAL A 14 16.46 -19.66 22.92
C VAL A 14 15.06 -20.26 22.93
N CYS A 15 14.95 -21.54 22.62
CA CYS A 15 13.70 -22.29 22.77
C CYS A 15 13.69 -23.02 24.12
N LEU A 16 12.86 -22.58 25.06
CA LEU A 16 12.59 -23.27 26.33
C LEU A 16 11.15 -23.82 26.31
N GLY A 17 11.04 -25.13 26.01
CA GLY A 17 9.84 -25.94 26.30
C GLY A 17 8.82 -26.09 25.12
N SER A 18 8.47 -27.37 24.88
CA SER A 18 7.51 -27.94 23.92
C SER A 18 7.65 -27.53 22.44
N CYS A 19 7.78 -28.53 21.57
CA CYS A 19 8.02 -28.43 20.14
C CYS A 19 6.85 -27.75 19.37
N SER A 20 6.79 -26.42 19.41
CA SER A 20 6.24 -25.64 18.30
C SER A 20 7.41 -25.30 17.37
N PRO A 21 7.24 -25.34 16.04
CA PRO A 21 8.29 -24.88 15.15
C PRO A 21 8.65 -23.45 15.52
N CYS A 22 9.95 -23.21 15.80
CA CYS A 22 10.45 -21.87 15.97
C CYS A 22 10.24 -21.14 14.63
N LEU A 23 9.29 -20.23 14.58
CA LEU A 23 9.21 -19.30 13.48
C LEU A 23 10.52 -18.50 13.45
N PRO A 24 11.11 -18.26 12.27
CA PRO A 24 12.24 -17.34 12.18
C PRO A 24 11.83 -16.01 12.82
N PRO A 25 12.78 -15.26 13.42
CA PRO A 25 12.46 -13.92 13.90
C PRO A 25 11.83 -13.17 12.75
N SER A 26 10.62 -12.63 12.96
CA SER A 26 9.94 -11.83 11.95
C SER A 26 10.89 -10.69 11.58
N SER A 27 11.38 -10.67 10.35
CA SER A 27 11.93 -9.47 9.74
C SER A 27 10.89 -8.38 9.99
N GLY A 28 11.30 -7.20 10.45
CA GLY A 28 10.47 -6.13 10.96
C GLY A 28 9.07 -6.08 10.35
N ILE A 29 8.08 -6.03 11.22
CA ILE A 29 6.68 -5.96 10.81
C ILE A 29 6.27 -4.49 10.68
N THR A 30 5.41 -4.20 9.72
CA THR A 30 4.76 -2.89 9.61
C THR A 30 3.76 -2.72 10.74
N THR A 31 3.43 -1.49 11.10
CA THR A 31 2.46 -1.24 12.18
C THR A 31 1.02 -1.18 11.67
N GLU A 32 0.83 -0.98 10.36
CA GLU A 32 -0.47 -0.80 9.72
C GLU A 32 -0.40 -1.18 8.23
N LEU A 33 -1.57 -1.32 7.58
CA LEU A 33 -1.67 -1.40 6.12
C LEU A 33 -1.24 -0.09 5.48
N PHE A 34 -0.69 -0.16 4.27
CA PHE A 34 -0.33 1.02 3.48
C PHE A 34 -0.38 0.72 1.96
N PHE A 35 -0.34 1.76 1.15
CA PHE A 35 -0.29 1.62 -0.31
C PHE A 35 1.07 1.10 -0.76
N SER A 36 1.09 -0.05 -1.41
CA SER A 36 2.29 -0.65 -2.01
C SER A 36 2.47 -0.27 -3.47
N GLU A 37 1.36 -0.09 -4.21
CA GLU A 37 1.41 0.31 -5.61
C GLU A 37 0.21 1.20 -6.00
N TYR A 38 0.44 2.09 -6.95
CA TYR A 38 -0.57 2.95 -7.58
C TYR A 38 -0.26 3.06 -9.05
N ALA A 39 -1.26 2.92 -9.92
CA ALA A 39 -1.09 3.16 -11.35
C ALA A 39 -2.19 4.05 -11.90
N GLU A 40 -1.77 5.14 -12.54
CA GLU A 40 -2.56 5.91 -13.49
C GLU A 40 -2.02 5.60 -14.88
N GLY A 41 -2.49 4.46 -15.43
CA GLY A 41 -2.12 4.00 -16.75
C GLY A 41 -2.99 4.60 -17.86
N SER A 42 -2.77 4.16 -19.09
CA SER A 42 -3.56 4.62 -20.22
C SER A 42 -5.03 4.21 -20.10
N SER A 43 -5.94 5.13 -20.40
CA SER A 43 -7.39 4.89 -20.39
C SER A 43 -7.88 4.37 -19.02
N ASN A 44 -8.37 3.14 -18.95
CA ASN A 44 -8.91 2.51 -17.74
C ASN A 44 -7.89 1.63 -16.98
N ASN A 45 -6.63 1.63 -17.37
CA ASN A 45 -5.58 0.88 -16.68
C ASN A 45 -5.20 1.57 -15.38
N LYS A 46 -6.12 1.53 -14.41
CA LYS A 46 -5.99 2.20 -13.11
C LYS A 46 -6.23 1.21 -12.00
N TYR A 47 -5.32 1.22 -11.02
CA TYR A 47 -5.44 0.38 -9.83
C TYR A 47 -4.70 0.99 -8.64
N ILE A 48 -5.04 0.49 -7.47
CA ILE A 48 -4.38 0.77 -6.20
C ILE A 48 -4.14 -0.56 -5.51
N GLU A 49 -2.95 -0.75 -4.98
CA GLU A 49 -2.59 -1.94 -4.21
C GLU A 49 -2.28 -1.55 -2.76
N ILE A 50 -2.80 -2.35 -1.82
CA ILE A 50 -2.64 -2.20 -0.38
C ILE A 50 -1.89 -3.42 0.14
N TYR A 51 -0.82 -3.22 0.90
CA TYR A 51 -0.01 -4.29 1.46
C TYR A 51 -0.25 -4.48 2.96
N ASN A 52 -0.24 -5.74 3.39
CA ASN A 52 -0.26 -6.13 4.79
C ASN A 52 1.08 -6.72 5.24
N GLY A 53 1.94 -5.91 5.84
CA GLY A 53 3.18 -6.36 6.48
C GLY A 53 3.08 -6.50 8.00
N THR A 54 1.87 -6.53 8.60
CA THR A 54 1.67 -6.40 10.06
C THR A 54 2.04 -7.65 10.88
N GLY A 55 2.46 -8.75 10.25
CA GLY A 55 2.74 -10.01 10.93
C GLY A 55 1.51 -10.85 11.23
N MET A 56 0.30 -10.36 10.94
CA MET A 56 -0.97 -11.03 11.21
C MET A 56 -1.99 -10.78 10.08
N PRO A 57 -2.97 -11.68 9.87
CA PRO A 57 -4.11 -11.38 9.01
C PRO A 57 -4.90 -10.18 9.53
N VAL A 58 -5.35 -9.31 8.62
CA VAL A 58 -6.11 -8.09 8.92
C VAL A 58 -7.50 -8.18 8.34
N ASP A 59 -8.52 -7.85 9.16
CA ASP A 59 -9.91 -7.73 8.73
C ASP A 59 -10.12 -6.39 8.02
N LEU A 60 -10.32 -6.45 6.69
CA LEU A 60 -10.47 -5.29 5.85
C LEU A 60 -11.78 -4.54 6.06
N SER A 61 -12.79 -5.12 6.71
CA SER A 61 -14.05 -4.42 7.02
C SER A 61 -13.88 -3.21 7.96
N ASN A 62 -12.70 -3.09 8.59
CA ASN A 62 -12.31 -1.93 9.37
C ASN A 62 -11.60 -0.84 8.56
N TYR A 63 -11.50 -0.98 7.23
CA TYR A 63 -10.79 -0.03 6.39
C TYR A 63 -11.69 0.54 5.31
N ILE A 64 -11.44 1.81 5.01
CA ILE A 64 -12.16 2.58 4.01
C ILE A 64 -11.14 3.18 3.05
N MET A 65 -11.38 3.00 1.75
CA MET A 65 -10.73 3.80 0.72
C MET A 65 -11.52 5.08 0.50
N MET A 66 -10.84 6.20 0.49
CA MET A 66 -11.43 7.52 0.20
C MET A 66 -10.74 8.17 -0.99
N GLN A 67 -11.53 8.89 -1.77
CA GLN A 67 -11.07 9.69 -2.90
C GLN A 67 -11.53 11.13 -2.76
N ASN A 68 -10.65 12.03 -3.15
CA ASN A 68 -10.91 13.42 -3.39
C ASN A 68 -10.54 13.74 -4.84
N SER A 69 -11.50 14.21 -5.64
CA SER A 69 -11.25 14.57 -7.04
C SER A 69 -11.02 16.07 -7.15
N ASN A 70 -9.92 16.45 -7.82
CA ASN A 70 -9.61 17.85 -8.14
C ASN A 70 -9.75 18.82 -6.95
N GLY A 71 -9.27 18.44 -5.76
CA GLY A 71 -9.37 19.26 -4.54
C GLY A 71 -10.80 19.42 -3.99
N GLY A 72 -11.74 18.59 -4.42
CA GLY A 72 -13.13 18.56 -3.96
C GLY A 72 -13.29 18.03 -2.52
N PRO A 73 -14.49 17.60 -2.10
CA PRO A 73 -14.71 17.03 -0.78
C PRO A 73 -13.91 15.74 -0.55
N TRP A 74 -13.49 15.53 0.70
CA TRP A 74 -12.69 14.37 1.09
C TRP A 74 -13.41 13.02 0.99
N ASP A 75 -14.71 13.02 1.02
CA ASP A 75 -15.57 11.85 1.00
C ASP A 75 -16.39 11.73 -0.30
N GLU A 76 -15.88 12.30 -1.40
CA GLU A 76 -16.60 12.29 -2.68
C GLU A 76 -16.88 10.87 -3.16
N TYR A 77 -15.88 9.99 -3.05
CA TYR A 77 -16.04 8.55 -3.24
C TYR A 77 -15.44 7.81 -2.06
N THR A 78 -16.19 6.86 -1.53
CA THR A 78 -15.76 6.01 -0.41
C THR A 78 -16.16 4.57 -0.65
N ASP A 79 -15.22 3.64 -0.40
CA ASP A 79 -15.50 2.21 -0.40
C ASP A 79 -15.03 1.58 0.91
N VAL A 80 -15.94 0.92 1.60
CA VAL A 80 -15.59 0.06 2.73
C VAL A 80 -15.05 -1.24 2.16
N LEU A 81 -13.82 -1.58 2.54
CA LEU A 81 -13.19 -2.81 2.10
C LEU A 81 -13.83 -4.04 2.80
N SER A 82 -13.52 -5.22 2.33
CA SER A 82 -14.09 -6.45 2.90
C SER A 82 -13.15 -7.63 2.73
N GLY A 83 -13.32 -8.65 3.55
CA GLY A 83 -12.48 -9.83 3.56
C GLY A 83 -11.36 -9.77 4.57
N THR A 84 -10.43 -10.70 4.45
CA THR A 84 -9.25 -10.79 5.31
C THR A 84 -8.01 -10.80 4.45
N LEU A 85 -7.12 -9.85 4.67
CA LEU A 85 -5.82 -9.77 4.00
C LEU A 85 -4.77 -10.49 4.85
N ALA A 86 -4.15 -11.53 4.30
CA ALA A 86 -3.12 -12.29 5.00
C ALA A 86 -1.84 -11.44 5.19
N HIS A 87 -0.97 -11.85 6.11
CA HIS A 87 0.35 -11.23 6.24
C HIS A 87 1.19 -11.52 4.99
N ASP A 88 1.98 -10.54 4.56
CA ASP A 88 2.79 -10.55 3.33
C ASP A 88 1.98 -10.67 2.03
N ASP A 89 0.69 -10.33 2.09
CA ASP A 89 -0.22 -10.34 0.97
C ASP A 89 -0.67 -8.93 0.59
N VAL A 90 -1.23 -8.77 -0.60
CA VAL A 90 -1.72 -7.50 -1.12
C VAL A 90 -3.21 -7.58 -1.45
N TYR A 91 -3.88 -6.43 -1.44
CA TYR A 91 -5.27 -6.27 -1.87
C TYR A 91 -5.34 -5.25 -3.00
N VAL A 92 -5.77 -5.70 -4.17
CA VAL A 92 -5.78 -4.91 -5.39
C VAL A 92 -7.20 -4.42 -5.71
N ILE A 93 -7.33 -3.11 -5.86
CA ILE A 93 -8.56 -2.46 -6.32
C ILE A 93 -8.30 -1.94 -7.73
N ALA A 94 -9.09 -2.37 -8.72
CA ALA A 94 -8.87 -2.03 -10.11
C ALA A 94 -10.12 -1.48 -10.81
N ASN A 95 -9.92 -0.66 -11.83
CA ASN A 95 -11.00 -0.27 -12.73
C ASN A 95 -11.51 -1.51 -13.47
N SER A 96 -12.83 -1.70 -13.52
CA SER A 96 -13.47 -2.88 -14.13
C SER A 96 -13.24 -3.02 -15.65
N SER A 97 -12.71 -2.00 -16.28
CA SER A 97 -12.35 -1.97 -17.71
C SER A 97 -10.84 -1.90 -17.93
N ALA A 98 -10.04 -2.23 -16.92
CA ALA A 98 -8.59 -2.29 -17.03
C ALA A 98 -8.12 -3.47 -17.89
N ASP A 99 -6.83 -3.50 -18.21
CA ASP A 99 -6.20 -4.63 -18.90
C ASP A 99 -6.42 -5.95 -18.15
N SER A 100 -6.52 -7.03 -18.90
CA SER A 100 -6.78 -8.36 -18.35
C SER A 100 -5.71 -8.83 -17.35
N LEU A 101 -4.47 -8.38 -17.46
CA LEU A 101 -3.41 -8.69 -16.49
C LEU A 101 -3.65 -7.97 -15.16
N ILE A 102 -4.15 -6.74 -15.19
CA ILE A 102 -4.55 -6.02 -13.97
C ILE A 102 -5.77 -6.69 -13.33
N LEU A 103 -6.77 -7.05 -14.16
CA LEU A 103 -7.99 -7.70 -13.67
C LEU A 103 -7.73 -9.09 -13.08
N ALA A 104 -6.67 -9.78 -13.51
CA ALA A 104 -6.30 -11.09 -12.97
C ALA A 104 -5.79 -11.02 -11.52
N GLU A 105 -5.23 -9.88 -11.12
CA GLU A 105 -4.74 -9.65 -9.75
C GLU A 105 -5.77 -8.91 -8.87
N ALA A 106 -6.90 -8.44 -9.45
CA ALA A 106 -7.83 -7.59 -8.73
C ALA A 106 -8.74 -8.37 -7.75
N ASP A 107 -8.73 -7.97 -6.48
CA ASP A 107 -9.67 -8.44 -5.45
C ASP A 107 -11.00 -7.68 -5.50
N LEU A 108 -10.97 -6.41 -5.88
CA LEU A 108 -12.15 -5.56 -6.02
C LEU A 108 -12.14 -4.83 -7.36
N THR A 109 -13.25 -4.91 -8.09
CA THR A 109 -13.44 -4.18 -9.34
C THR A 109 -14.76 -3.41 -9.34
N GLY A 110 -14.90 -2.42 -10.24
CA GLY A 110 -16.12 -1.64 -10.39
C GLY A 110 -16.35 -0.59 -9.31
N SER A 111 -15.40 -0.40 -8.41
CA SER A 111 -15.40 0.66 -7.41
C SER A 111 -15.23 2.04 -8.05
N GLY A 112 -15.94 3.06 -7.54
CA GLY A 112 -15.77 4.46 -7.92
C GLY A 112 -14.34 4.98 -7.65
N ILE A 113 -13.65 4.37 -6.69
CA ILE A 113 -12.27 4.67 -6.30
C ILE A 113 -11.26 4.52 -7.44
N CYS A 114 -11.54 3.70 -8.45
CA CYS A 114 -10.64 3.49 -9.58
C CYS A 114 -11.03 4.28 -10.85
N PHE A 115 -11.87 5.31 -10.71
CA PHE A 115 -12.11 6.33 -11.72
C PHE A 115 -11.39 7.61 -11.31
N PHE A 116 -10.13 7.74 -11.68
CA PHE A 116 -9.27 8.84 -11.25
C PHE A 116 -8.30 9.30 -12.33
N ASN A 117 -7.79 10.50 -12.15
CA ASN A 117 -6.65 11.06 -12.86
C ASN A 117 -5.49 11.29 -11.89
N GLY A 118 -4.35 11.73 -12.40
CA GLY A 118 -3.15 11.93 -11.59
C GLY A 118 -3.26 13.05 -10.54
N ASP A 119 -4.27 13.89 -10.62
CA ASP A 119 -4.56 15.02 -9.72
C ASP A 119 -5.62 14.71 -8.64
N ASP A 120 -6.09 13.47 -8.57
CA ASP A 120 -7.07 13.03 -7.59
C ASP A 120 -6.37 12.36 -6.39
N ALA A 121 -6.58 12.86 -5.17
CA ALA A 121 -5.96 12.30 -3.97
C ALA A 121 -6.69 11.06 -3.44
N ARG A 122 -5.94 10.19 -2.77
CA ARG A 122 -6.40 8.93 -2.16
C ARG A 122 -6.00 8.85 -0.71
N ALA A 123 -6.85 8.25 0.12
CA ALA A 123 -6.50 7.85 1.47
C ALA A 123 -6.93 6.43 1.78
N LEU A 124 -6.10 5.73 2.51
CA LEU A 124 -6.44 4.53 3.25
C LEU A 124 -6.76 4.95 4.69
N VAL A 125 -7.97 4.64 5.14
CA VAL A 125 -8.47 5.06 6.45
C VAL A 125 -8.90 3.84 7.25
N LYS A 126 -8.52 3.77 8.52
CA LYS A 126 -8.96 2.75 9.47
C LYS A 126 -10.06 3.28 10.38
N VAL A 127 -11.10 2.49 10.58
CA VAL A 127 -12.18 2.77 11.53
C VAL A 127 -11.83 2.15 12.87
N VAL A 128 -11.84 2.96 13.94
CA VAL A 128 -11.58 2.53 15.32
C VAL A 128 -12.73 3.01 16.21
N GLY A 129 -13.71 2.15 16.43
CA GLY A 129 -14.94 2.52 17.14
C GLY A 129 -15.76 3.55 16.36
N THR A 130 -15.86 4.78 16.84
CA THR A 130 -16.53 5.90 16.17
C THR A 130 -15.56 6.84 15.44
N ASP A 131 -14.27 6.61 15.59
CA ASP A 131 -13.23 7.47 15.05
C ASP A 131 -12.64 6.86 13.76
N THR A 132 -12.00 7.71 12.97
CA THR A 132 -11.25 7.30 11.77
C THR A 132 -9.80 7.77 11.88
N ILE A 133 -8.87 6.91 11.48
CA ILE A 133 -7.43 7.20 11.47
C ILE A 133 -6.93 7.01 10.04
N VAL A 134 -6.31 8.02 9.48
CA VAL A 134 -5.66 7.89 8.17
C VAL A 134 -4.39 7.09 8.33
N CYS A 135 -4.24 6.05 7.51
CA CYS A 135 -3.08 5.17 7.48
C CYS A 135 -2.05 5.63 6.45
N ASP A 136 -2.51 6.06 5.27
CA ASP A 136 -1.63 6.46 4.17
C ASP A 136 -2.34 7.38 3.17
N TYR A 137 -1.55 8.17 2.41
CA TYR A 137 -2.01 9.05 1.34
C TYR A 137 -1.26 8.81 0.02
N ILE A 138 -1.99 9.02 -1.09
CA ILE A 138 -1.45 9.30 -2.41
C ILE A 138 -2.05 10.64 -2.85
N GLY A 139 -1.20 11.63 -3.10
CA GLY A 139 -1.63 13.01 -3.33
C GLY A 139 -1.88 13.78 -2.03
N GLU A 140 -2.07 15.08 -2.13
CA GLU A 140 -2.25 15.99 -1.00
C GLU A 140 -3.68 16.52 -0.96
N PHE A 141 -4.35 16.34 0.16
CA PHE A 141 -5.69 16.87 0.39
C PHE A 141 -5.61 18.18 1.18
N PRO A 142 -6.41 19.21 0.88
CA PRO A 142 -7.42 19.35 -0.20
C PRO A 142 -6.90 20.02 -1.48
N THR A 143 -5.65 19.80 -1.81
CA THR A 143 -4.94 20.47 -2.90
C THR A 143 -5.31 19.86 -4.25
N ASP A 144 -5.53 20.71 -5.26
CA ASP A 144 -5.59 20.31 -6.66
C ASP A 144 -4.30 20.78 -7.35
N PRO A 145 -3.43 19.84 -7.78
CA PRO A 145 -2.20 20.19 -8.52
C PRO A 145 -2.48 20.56 -9.97
N GLY A 146 -3.71 20.39 -10.46
CA GLY A 146 -4.16 20.69 -11.82
C GLY A 146 -3.75 19.67 -12.87
N SER A 147 -2.83 18.75 -12.59
CA SER A 147 -2.44 17.69 -13.54
C SER A 147 -1.97 16.42 -12.83
N GLY A 148 -1.03 16.56 -11.90
CA GLY A 148 -0.47 15.50 -11.08
C GLY A 148 0.55 16.07 -10.13
N TRP A 149 0.85 15.33 -9.06
CA TRP A 149 1.92 15.67 -8.11
C TRP A 149 3.27 15.18 -8.63
N ASP A 150 4.31 15.95 -8.34
CA ASP A 150 5.67 15.52 -8.55
C ASP A 150 6.02 14.40 -7.55
N VAL A 151 6.72 13.35 -8.00
CA VAL A 151 7.15 12.21 -7.17
C VAL A 151 8.57 11.84 -7.53
N ALA A 152 9.44 11.71 -6.55
CA ALA A 152 10.84 11.29 -6.74
C ALA A 152 11.63 12.17 -7.74
N GLY A 153 11.23 13.44 -7.91
CA GLY A 153 11.79 14.36 -8.89
C GLY A 153 11.22 14.22 -10.31
N VAL A 154 10.24 13.34 -10.51
CA VAL A 154 9.51 13.21 -11.78
C VAL A 154 8.31 14.14 -11.74
N THR A 155 8.24 15.09 -12.69
CA THR A 155 7.13 16.03 -12.80
C THR A 155 5.85 15.29 -13.18
N ASN A 156 4.75 15.60 -12.47
CA ASN A 156 3.48 14.91 -12.59
C ASN A 156 3.60 13.37 -12.40
N GLY A 157 4.44 12.90 -11.49
CA GLY A 157 4.73 11.47 -11.28
C GLY A 157 3.50 10.64 -10.91
N THR A 158 2.41 11.23 -10.42
CA THR A 158 1.13 10.54 -10.20
C THR A 158 0.29 10.41 -11.47
N LYS A 159 0.65 11.08 -12.57
CA LYS A 159 -0.06 11.04 -13.84
C LYS A 159 0.69 10.22 -14.87
N GLU A 160 0.00 9.29 -15.52
CA GLU A 160 0.56 8.45 -16.59
C GLU A 160 1.81 7.68 -16.17
N HIS A 161 1.87 7.26 -14.89
CA HIS A 161 2.95 6.48 -14.31
C HIS A 161 2.41 5.39 -13.39
N THR A 162 3.29 4.45 -13.08
CA THR A 162 3.10 3.51 -11.98
C THR A 162 4.05 3.88 -10.85
N LEU A 163 3.54 3.93 -9.62
CA LEU A 163 4.30 4.18 -8.41
C LEU A 163 4.40 2.89 -7.61
N VAL A 164 5.62 2.44 -7.31
CA VAL A 164 5.87 1.28 -6.46
C VAL A 164 6.52 1.75 -5.16
N ARG A 165 5.96 1.38 -4.00
CA ARG A 165 6.53 1.71 -2.71
C ARG A 165 7.87 1.00 -2.55
N LYS A 166 8.89 1.69 -2.04
CA LYS A 166 10.19 1.07 -1.79
C LYS A 166 10.12 0.05 -0.66
N SER A 167 10.82 -1.06 -0.80
CA SER A 167 10.87 -2.10 0.23
C SER A 167 11.46 -1.64 1.58
N THR A 168 12.13 -0.49 1.62
CA THR A 168 12.64 0.13 2.84
C THR A 168 11.58 0.92 3.61
N VAL A 169 10.37 1.08 3.06
CA VAL A 169 9.26 1.77 3.71
C VAL A 169 8.45 0.77 4.51
N CYS A 170 8.29 1.05 5.80
CA CYS A 170 7.68 0.14 6.76
C CYS A 170 6.28 0.58 7.23
N ASN A 171 5.83 1.75 6.83
CA ASN A 171 4.51 2.27 7.19
C ASN A 171 4.04 3.24 6.12
N GLY A 172 2.73 3.46 6.05
CA GLY A 172 2.15 4.56 5.32
C GLY A 172 2.61 5.92 5.87
N ASP A 173 2.44 6.95 5.08
CA ASP A 173 2.81 8.33 5.44
C ASP A 173 1.60 9.25 5.25
N THR A 174 1.24 9.96 6.30
CA THR A 174 0.14 10.94 6.30
C THR A 174 0.60 12.33 5.85
N SER A 175 1.85 12.46 5.38
CA SER A 175 2.39 13.64 4.72
C SER A 175 2.80 13.28 3.30
N TRP A 176 2.00 13.70 2.32
CA TRP A 176 2.31 13.42 0.92
C TRP A 176 3.66 14.00 0.50
N SER A 177 3.99 15.21 0.94
CA SER A 177 5.27 15.85 0.61
C SER A 177 6.49 15.03 1.09
N ASN A 178 6.39 14.35 2.25
CA ASN A 178 7.42 13.43 2.72
C ASN A 178 7.44 12.15 1.86
N SER A 179 6.27 11.58 1.59
CA SER A 179 6.13 10.35 0.83
C SER A 179 6.61 10.51 -0.61
N ALA A 180 6.16 11.56 -1.29
CA ALA A 180 6.54 11.86 -2.67
C ALA A 180 8.03 12.18 -2.82
N GLY A 181 8.59 12.90 -1.85
CA GLY A 181 9.97 13.36 -1.90
C GLY A 181 10.26 14.27 -3.09
N THR A 182 11.50 14.78 -3.16
CA THR A 182 11.95 15.70 -4.23
C THR A 182 12.91 15.06 -5.23
N ASP A 183 13.39 13.86 -4.92
CA ASP A 183 14.29 13.07 -5.76
C ASP A 183 14.16 11.57 -5.45
N SER A 184 14.80 10.75 -6.26
CA SER A 184 14.76 9.29 -6.13
C SER A 184 15.43 8.75 -4.85
N ILE A 185 16.14 9.56 -4.10
CA ILE A 185 16.81 9.13 -2.86
C ILE A 185 15.84 9.30 -1.69
N ASN A 186 15.23 10.48 -1.56
CA ASN A 186 14.39 10.84 -0.43
C ASN A 186 12.91 10.46 -0.61
N SER A 187 12.45 10.14 -1.82
CA SER A 187 11.11 9.63 -2.08
C SER A 187 10.92 8.23 -1.48
N GLN A 188 9.73 7.94 -1.00
CA GLN A 188 9.31 6.60 -0.61
C GLN A 188 8.88 5.73 -1.81
N TRP A 189 8.85 6.30 -3.02
CA TRP A 189 8.35 5.68 -4.24
C TRP A 189 9.43 5.49 -5.29
N ILE A 190 9.22 4.48 -6.11
CA ILE A 190 9.87 4.27 -7.41
C ILE A 190 8.84 4.65 -8.45
N VAL A 191 9.18 5.56 -9.37
CA VAL A 191 8.31 5.97 -10.47
C VAL A 191 8.68 5.16 -11.70
N LEU A 192 7.73 4.37 -12.19
CA LEU A 192 7.87 3.55 -13.40
C LEU A 192 7.13 4.19 -14.58
N ALA A 193 7.34 3.65 -15.78
CA ALA A 193 6.66 4.11 -16.98
C ALA A 193 5.14 3.85 -16.92
N GLN A 194 4.39 4.55 -17.75
CA GLN A 194 2.97 4.28 -17.96
C GLN A 194 2.75 2.82 -18.41
N ASN A 195 1.75 2.16 -17.82
CA ASN A 195 1.43 0.76 -18.10
C ASN A 195 2.54 -0.25 -17.72
N ASP A 196 3.39 0.09 -16.78
CA ASP A 196 4.31 -0.85 -16.15
C ASP A 196 3.68 -1.37 -14.85
N TRP A 197 3.15 -2.57 -14.88
CA TRP A 197 2.57 -3.27 -13.71
C TRP A 197 3.31 -4.58 -13.42
N THR A 198 4.62 -4.57 -13.61
CA THR A 198 5.47 -5.74 -13.36
C THR A 198 5.62 -6.10 -11.89
N HIS A 199 5.21 -5.21 -10.99
CA HIS A 199 5.23 -5.42 -9.54
C HIS A 199 3.85 -5.74 -8.94
N LEU A 200 2.77 -5.56 -9.72
CA LEU A 200 1.40 -5.77 -9.28
C LEU A 200 1.18 -7.20 -8.75
N GLY A 201 0.44 -7.31 -7.66
CA GLY A 201 0.07 -8.58 -7.04
C GLY A 201 1.06 -9.07 -5.98
N SER A 202 2.10 -8.27 -5.65
CA SER A 202 3.03 -8.62 -4.58
C SER A 202 3.86 -7.45 -4.09
N HIS A 203 4.11 -7.39 -2.79
CA HIS A 203 5.04 -6.43 -2.20
C HIS A 203 5.87 -7.08 -1.09
N THR A 204 7.04 -6.53 -0.82
CA THR A 204 7.90 -6.98 0.28
C THR A 204 8.54 -5.80 0.99
N THR A 205 8.70 -5.91 2.31
CA THR A 205 9.41 -4.92 3.12
C THR A 205 10.66 -5.49 3.74
N ASN A 206 11.67 -4.65 3.92
CA ASN A 206 12.93 -4.97 4.62
C ASN A 206 12.94 -4.39 6.04
N CYS A 207 11.76 -4.33 6.66
CA CYS A 207 11.60 -3.83 8.02
C CYS A 207 12.06 -4.83 9.06
#